data_8556f7adf58cb9c9059ae09d2c1a82a2
#
_entry.id   8556f7adf58cb9c9059ae09d2c1a82a2
#
_cell.length_a   1.000
_cell.length_b   1.000
_cell.length_c   1.000
_cell.angle_alpha   90.00
_cell.angle_beta   90.00
_cell.angle_gamma   90.00
#
_symmetry.space_group_name_H-M   'P 1'
#
loop_
_entity.id
_entity.type
_entity.pdbx_description
1 polymer ?
#
loop_
_entity_poly.entity_id
_entity_poly.type
_entity_poly.pdbx_seq_one_letter_code
_entity_poly.pdbx_strand_id
1 'polypeptide(L)'
;TSGTTGVPKGVMLSHNNVVSNVISSSKRLPLTIGNASALSFLPVCHIFERVILYIYMYNSVSVYFAESVETIADNLREVKPEVMTAVPRLLEKVYDKIYAKGKELSGVKQNLFYWAVNIGLKYEPYRQNGPWYEFKLKVAKKLILSKWKEALGGNLELICSGSAPLQPRLQRVFTAAGMTLVEGYGLTETSPVISVCDMRSNNFKIGTVGKIIDGVQVKIADDGEILCKGP
;
A
#
# COMPACT_ATOMS: atom_id res chain seq x y z
N THR A 1 -22.68 5.24 -0.34
CA THR A 1 -22.17 4.09 0.40
C THR A 1 -23.26 3.05 0.60
N SER A 2 -23.02 1.82 0.17
CA SER A 2 -23.85 0.68 0.57
C SER A 2 -23.42 0.25 1.97
N GLY A 3 -24.09 0.74 3.00
CA GLY A 3 -23.94 0.17 4.34
C GLY A 3 -24.31 -1.32 4.30
N THR A 4 -23.69 -2.12 5.15
CA THR A 4 -23.95 -3.56 5.26
C THR A 4 -25.40 -3.90 5.66
N THR A 5 -26.19 -2.92 6.06
CA THR A 5 -27.53 -3.09 6.63
C THR A 5 -28.45 -1.92 6.26
N GLY A 6 -28.82 -1.74 4.99
CA GLY A 6 -29.80 -0.72 4.70
C GLY A 6 -29.83 -0.17 3.27
N VAL A 7 -30.66 0.84 3.05
CA VAL A 7 -30.77 1.57 1.78
C VAL A 7 -29.45 2.29 1.50
N PRO A 8 -28.92 2.24 0.27
CA PRO A 8 -27.71 2.96 -0.10
C PRO A 8 -27.81 4.45 0.23
N LYS A 9 -26.78 5.00 0.88
CA LYS A 9 -26.72 6.42 1.23
C LYS A 9 -25.79 7.16 0.26
N GLY A 10 -26.26 8.29 -0.28
CA GLY A 10 -25.45 9.19 -1.09
C GLY A 10 -24.64 10.12 -0.18
N VAL A 11 -23.32 10.10 -0.35
CA VAL A 11 -22.41 11.03 0.34
C VAL A 11 -22.21 12.26 -0.54
N MET A 12 -22.53 13.44 -0.02
CA MET A 12 -22.34 14.71 -0.73
C MET A 12 -20.93 15.23 -0.46
N LEU A 13 -20.10 15.27 -1.50
CA LEU A 13 -18.74 15.80 -1.44
C LEU A 13 -18.60 17.00 -2.37
N SER A 14 -18.03 18.09 -1.87
CA SER A 14 -17.68 19.24 -2.68
C SER A 14 -16.36 19.03 -3.40
N HIS A 15 -16.09 19.82 -4.44
CA HIS A 15 -14.77 19.87 -5.07
C HIS A 15 -13.68 20.22 -4.05
N ASN A 16 -13.96 21.13 -3.12
CA ASN A 16 -13.01 21.51 -2.08
C ASN A 16 -12.63 20.34 -1.16
N ASN A 17 -13.60 19.51 -0.75
CA ASN A 17 -13.32 18.33 0.06
C ASN A 17 -12.34 17.39 -0.65
N VAL A 18 -12.56 17.11 -1.94
CA VAL A 18 -11.72 16.19 -2.71
C VAL A 18 -10.33 16.81 -3.00
N VAL A 19 -10.27 18.07 -3.44
CA VAL A 19 -9.02 18.74 -3.82
C VAL A 19 -8.11 18.92 -2.61
N SER A 20 -8.64 19.38 -1.47
CA SER A 20 -7.87 19.53 -0.23
C SER A 20 -7.30 18.18 0.25
N ASN A 21 -8.08 17.11 0.13
CA ASN A 21 -7.64 15.75 0.47
C ASN A 21 -6.52 15.27 -0.46
N VAL A 22 -6.65 15.49 -1.77
CA VAL A 22 -5.61 15.17 -2.77
C VAL A 22 -4.30 15.89 -2.46
N ILE A 23 -4.33 17.20 -2.23
CA ILE A 23 -3.14 18.01 -1.94
C ILE A 23 -2.46 17.54 -0.65
N SER A 24 -3.23 17.32 0.42
CA SER A 24 -2.70 16.92 1.72
C SER A 24 -2.14 15.49 1.70
N SER A 25 -2.81 14.57 1.03
CA SER A 25 -2.38 13.17 0.90
C SER A 25 -1.16 13.03 -0.01
N SER A 26 -1.08 13.82 -1.09
CA SER A 26 0.05 13.81 -2.03
C SER A 26 1.39 14.08 -1.34
N LYS A 27 1.42 14.95 -0.33
CA LYS A 27 2.63 15.26 0.45
C LYS A 27 3.22 14.04 1.18
N ARG A 28 2.41 13.00 1.43
CA ARG A 28 2.80 11.77 2.14
C ARG A 28 3.33 10.68 1.22
N LEU A 29 3.01 10.74 -0.07
CA LEU A 29 3.47 9.75 -1.03
C LEU A 29 4.84 10.12 -1.57
N PRO A 30 5.84 9.21 -1.55
CA PRO A 30 7.18 9.47 -2.07
C PRO A 30 7.22 9.37 -3.61
N LEU A 31 6.30 10.03 -4.31
CA LEU A 31 6.24 10.05 -5.76
C LEU A 31 7.22 11.09 -6.31
N THR A 32 7.96 10.71 -7.34
CA THR A 32 8.78 11.64 -8.12
C THR A 32 7.91 12.25 -9.21
N ILE A 33 7.71 13.57 -9.15
CA ILE A 33 6.87 14.30 -10.10
C ILE A 33 7.38 14.08 -11.53
N GLY A 34 6.49 13.63 -12.41
CA GLY A 34 6.75 13.48 -13.84
C GLY A 34 7.53 12.25 -14.28
N ASN A 35 8.03 11.42 -13.34
CA ASN A 35 8.87 10.27 -13.68
C ASN A 35 8.36 8.93 -13.12
N ALA A 36 7.16 8.90 -12.58
CA ALA A 36 6.57 7.68 -12.07
C ALA A 36 5.44 7.18 -12.96
N SER A 37 5.25 5.87 -12.98
CA SER A 37 4.10 5.21 -13.60
C SER A 37 3.32 4.40 -12.57
N ALA A 38 2.01 4.28 -12.78
CA ALA A 38 1.08 3.57 -11.91
C ALA A 38 0.24 2.57 -12.69
N LEU A 39 -0.07 1.44 -12.07
CA LEU A 39 -1.11 0.52 -12.54
C LEU A 39 -2.35 0.67 -11.67
N SER A 40 -3.47 1.05 -12.30
CA SER A 40 -4.80 1.16 -11.69
C SER A 40 -5.67 -0.01 -12.12
N PHE A 41 -6.39 -0.63 -11.18
CA PHE A 41 -7.30 -1.74 -11.45
C PHE A 41 -8.53 -1.77 -10.52
N LEU A 42 -8.54 -0.92 -9.50
CA LEU A 42 -9.69 -0.82 -8.61
C LEU A 42 -10.82 -0.02 -9.28
N PRO A 43 -12.09 -0.25 -8.89
CA PRO A 43 -13.22 0.46 -9.46
C PRO A 43 -13.12 1.98 -9.23
N VAL A 44 -13.08 2.77 -10.30
CA VAL A 44 -12.98 4.25 -10.26
C VAL A 44 -14.22 4.91 -9.64
N CYS A 45 -15.35 4.19 -9.59
CA CYS A 45 -16.54 4.66 -8.85
C CYS A 45 -16.35 4.64 -7.33
N HIS A 46 -15.37 3.90 -6.82
CA HIS A 46 -15.02 3.90 -5.40
C HIS A 46 -14.11 5.10 -5.09
N ILE A 47 -14.44 5.84 -4.02
CA ILE A 47 -13.75 7.10 -3.69
C ILE A 47 -12.24 6.91 -3.46
N PHE A 48 -11.81 5.77 -2.92
CA PHE A 48 -10.41 5.48 -2.70
C PHE A 48 -9.61 5.53 -4.00
N GLU A 49 -9.99 4.73 -5.00
CA GLU A 49 -9.28 4.72 -6.29
C GLU A 49 -9.40 6.05 -7.03
N ARG A 50 -10.57 6.67 -6.98
CA ARG A 50 -10.79 7.98 -7.60
C ARG A 50 -9.84 9.04 -7.07
N VAL A 51 -9.66 9.15 -5.75
CA VAL A 51 -8.75 10.13 -5.15
C VAL A 51 -7.29 9.79 -5.43
N ILE A 52 -6.93 8.51 -5.43
CA ILE A 52 -5.57 8.09 -5.82
C ILE A 52 -5.29 8.50 -7.28
N LEU A 53 -6.23 8.33 -8.21
CA LEU A 53 -6.06 8.82 -9.59
C LEU A 53 -5.85 10.33 -9.65
N TYR A 54 -6.58 11.11 -8.84
CA TYR A 54 -6.35 12.56 -8.75
C TYR A 54 -4.98 12.89 -8.14
N ILE A 55 -4.50 12.11 -7.17
CA ILE A 55 -3.12 12.26 -6.64
C ILE A 55 -2.10 11.95 -7.74
N TYR A 56 -2.31 10.92 -8.55
CA TYR A 56 -1.44 10.61 -9.68
C TYR A 56 -1.42 11.76 -10.71
N MET A 57 -2.58 12.27 -11.08
CA MET A 57 -2.70 13.43 -11.98
C MET A 57 -1.99 14.67 -11.40
N TYR A 58 -2.20 14.97 -10.12
CA TYR A 58 -1.57 16.10 -9.43
C TYR A 58 -0.04 16.01 -9.40
N ASN A 59 0.52 14.78 -9.34
CA ASN A 59 1.96 14.54 -9.36
C ASN A 59 2.51 14.19 -10.75
N SER A 60 1.73 14.34 -11.83
CA SER A 60 2.13 14.01 -13.20
C SER A 60 2.62 12.56 -13.34
N VAL A 61 1.97 11.62 -12.67
CA VAL A 61 2.24 10.18 -12.77
C VAL A 61 1.50 9.62 -13.98
N SER A 62 2.19 8.84 -14.81
CA SER A 62 1.56 8.13 -15.94
C SER A 62 0.72 6.97 -15.43
N VAL A 63 -0.58 6.93 -15.77
CA VAL A 63 -1.51 5.90 -15.29
C VAL A 63 -1.84 4.91 -16.40
N TYR A 64 -1.62 3.64 -16.12
CA TYR A 64 -2.04 2.52 -16.95
C TYR A 64 -3.18 1.79 -16.26
N PHE A 65 -4.18 1.38 -17.02
CA PHE A 65 -5.31 0.62 -16.50
C PHE A 65 -5.16 -0.85 -16.83
N ALA A 66 -5.30 -1.72 -15.81
CA ALA A 66 -5.28 -3.15 -16.04
C ALA A 66 -6.53 -3.58 -16.82
N GLU A 67 -6.38 -4.54 -17.71
CA GLU A 67 -7.48 -5.09 -18.53
C GLU A 67 -8.52 -5.80 -17.67
N SER A 68 -8.07 -6.57 -16.68
CA SER A 68 -8.91 -7.29 -15.73
C SER A 68 -8.16 -7.60 -14.44
N VAL A 69 -8.87 -8.09 -13.43
CA VAL A 69 -8.25 -8.52 -12.15
C VAL A 69 -7.35 -9.75 -12.35
N GLU A 70 -7.70 -10.60 -13.31
CA GLU A 70 -6.97 -11.83 -13.65
C GLU A 70 -5.63 -11.53 -14.32
N THR A 71 -5.57 -10.47 -15.12
CA THR A 71 -4.38 -10.07 -15.89
C THR A 71 -3.43 -9.12 -15.13
N ILE A 72 -3.75 -8.72 -13.90
CA ILE A 72 -2.92 -7.78 -13.11
C ILE A 72 -1.44 -8.18 -13.09
N ALA A 73 -1.13 -9.48 -12.92
CA ALA A 73 0.25 -9.93 -12.85
C ALA A 73 0.98 -9.81 -14.19
N ASP A 74 0.29 -9.96 -15.30
CA ASP A 74 0.83 -9.82 -16.66
C ASP A 74 1.00 -8.33 -16.97
N ASN A 75 -0.01 -7.51 -16.68
CA ASN A 75 0.07 -6.06 -16.85
C ASN A 75 1.17 -5.43 -15.99
N LEU A 76 1.41 -5.92 -14.74
CA LEU A 76 2.54 -5.48 -13.91
C LEU A 76 3.90 -5.79 -14.56
N ARG A 77 4.04 -6.94 -15.23
CA ARG A 77 5.28 -7.31 -15.93
C ARG A 77 5.50 -6.54 -17.22
N GLU A 78 4.44 -6.16 -17.91
CA GLU A 78 4.46 -5.37 -19.13
C GLU A 78 4.75 -3.90 -18.82
N VAL A 79 3.94 -3.27 -17.97
CA VAL A 79 4.01 -1.84 -17.63
C VAL A 79 5.20 -1.52 -16.73
N LYS A 80 5.57 -2.44 -15.82
CA LYS A 80 6.62 -2.27 -14.80
C LYS A 80 6.45 -0.98 -13.98
N PRO A 81 5.27 -0.74 -13.41
CA PRO A 81 4.98 0.52 -12.71
C PRO A 81 5.82 0.66 -11.43
N GLU A 82 6.10 1.88 -11.02
CA GLU A 82 6.73 2.22 -9.75
C GLU A 82 5.74 2.21 -8.58
N VAL A 83 4.46 2.46 -8.87
CA VAL A 83 3.42 2.54 -7.83
C VAL A 83 2.14 1.81 -8.24
N MET A 84 1.45 1.24 -7.24
CA MET A 84 0.11 0.70 -7.42
C MET A 84 -0.74 0.88 -6.17
N THR A 85 -2.05 0.94 -6.36
CA THR A 85 -3.01 0.73 -5.27
C THR A 85 -3.35 -0.75 -5.14
N ALA A 86 -3.62 -1.20 -3.93
CA ALA A 86 -4.06 -2.56 -3.70
C ALA A 86 -5.02 -2.64 -2.50
N VAL A 87 -5.92 -3.61 -2.53
CA VAL A 87 -6.68 -4.00 -1.35
C VAL A 87 -5.96 -5.15 -0.64
N PRO A 88 -6.08 -5.28 0.69
CA PRO A 88 -5.39 -6.33 1.46
C PRO A 88 -5.56 -7.73 0.89
N ARG A 89 -6.76 -8.08 0.44
CA ARG A 89 -7.06 -9.40 -0.14
C ARG A 89 -6.25 -9.75 -1.40
N LEU A 90 -5.88 -8.74 -2.21
CA LEU A 90 -4.99 -8.98 -3.35
C LEU A 90 -3.58 -9.31 -2.87
N LEU A 91 -3.09 -8.56 -1.89
CA LEU A 91 -1.76 -8.77 -1.32
C LEU A 91 -1.64 -10.14 -0.63
N GLU A 92 -2.70 -10.59 0.05
CA GLU A 92 -2.80 -11.95 0.59
C GLU A 92 -2.66 -13.00 -0.52
N LYS A 93 -3.44 -12.87 -1.60
CA LYS A 93 -3.37 -13.79 -2.74
C LYS A 93 -1.99 -13.81 -3.39
N VAL A 94 -1.33 -12.65 -3.52
CA VAL A 94 0.04 -12.57 -4.06
C VAL A 94 1.01 -13.27 -3.13
N TYR A 95 0.94 -13.00 -1.82
CA TYR A 95 1.76 -13.66 -0.82
C TYR A 95 1.58 -15.18 -0.86
N ASP A 96 0.34 -15.65 -0.86
CA ASP A 96 0.02 -17.09 -0.85
C ASP A 96 0.53 -17.79 -2.11
N LYS A 97 0.41 -17.16 -3.30
CA LYS A 97 0.96 -17.69 -4.54
C LYS A 97 2.49 -17.80 -4.49
N ILE A 98 3.19 -16.80 -3.98
CA ILE A 98 4.65 -16.83 -3.84
C ILE A 98 5.06 -17.89 -2.83
N TYR A 99 4.35 -17.98 -1.70
CA TYR A 99 4.61 -18.94 -0.65
C TYR A 99 4.36 -20.39 -1.13
N ALA A 100 3.30 -20.62 -1.91
CA ALA A 100 3.03 -21.93 -2.52
C ALA A 100 4.17 -22.36 -3.45
N LYS A 101 4.66 -21.48 -4.33
CA LYS A 101 5.84 -21.76 -5.17
C LYS A 101 7.09 -22.08 -4.33
N GLY A 102 7.25 -21.43 -3.18
CA GLY A 102 8.33 -21.75 -2.24
C GLY A 102 8.24 -23.15 -1.65
N LYS A 103 7.02 -23.66 -1.42
CA LYS A 103 6.79 -25.04 -0.95
C LYS A 103 7.17 -26.12 -1.98
N GLU A 104 7.09 -25.82 -3.27
CA GLU A 104 7.47 -26.71 -4.36
C GLU A 104 8.99 -26.88 -4.51
N LEU A 105 9.79 -26.00 -3.86
CA LEU A 105 11.23 -26.11 -3.81
C LEU A 105 11.64 -27.29 -2.91
N SER A 106 12.84 -27.80 -3.10
CA SER A 106 13.40 -28.90 -2.29
C SER A 106 14.80 -28.59 -1.76
N GLY A 107 15.17 -29.27 -0.67
CA GLY A 107 16.50 -29.22 -0.10
C GLY A 107 16.94 -27.81 0.31
N VAL A 108 18.17 -27.43 -0.06
CA VAL A 108 18.79 -26.15 0.33
C VAL A 108 18.00 -24.93 -0.16
N LYS A 109 17.40 -25.01 -1.36
CA LYS A 109 16.62 -23.91 -1.95
C LYS A 109 15.35 -23.63 -1.12
N GLN A 110 14.69 -24.67 -0.66
CA GLN A 110 13.50 -24.55 0.19
C GLN A 110 13.86 -23.94 1.55
N ASN A 111 14.92 -24.43 2.20
CA ASN A 111 15.39 -23.90 3.49
C ASN A 111 15.78 -22.41 3.37
N LEU A 112 16.47 -22.04 2.28
CA LEU A 112 16.85 -20.65 2.02
C LEU A 112 15.62 -19.76 1.80
N PHE A 113 14.59 -20.26 1.10
CA PHE A 113 13.33 -19.54 0.91
C PHE A 113 12.66 -19.26 2.25
N TYR A 114 12.45 -20.28 3.09
CA TYR A 114 11.81 -20.09 4.40
C TYR A 114 12.63 -19.19 5.33
N TRP A 115 13.95 -19.33 5.32
CA TRP A 115 14.83 -18.44 6.05
C TRP A 115 14.65 -16.98 5.63
N ALA A 116 14.64 -16.69 4.33
CA ALA A 116 14.47 -15.34 3.81
C ALA A 116 13.08 -14.76 4.13
N VAL A 117 12.01 -15.57 4.02
CA VAL A 117 10.65 -15.16 4.41
C VAL A 117 10.60 -14.84 5.89
N ASN A 118 11.19 -15.68 6.77
CA ASN A 118 11.23 -15.43 8.20
C ASN A 118 12.01 -14.15 8.57
N ILE A 119 13.07 -13.81 7.83
CA ILE A 119 13.74 -12.52 7.97
C ILE A 119 12.78 -11.39 7.58
N GLY A 120 12.10 -11.49 6.43
CA GLY A 120 11.14 -10.48 5.97
C GLY A 120 9.98 -10.26 6.94
N LEU A 121 9.44 -11.33 7.54
CA LEU A 121 8.35 -11.25 8.52
C LEU A 121 8.73 -10.54 9.83
N LYS A 122 10.01 -10.40 10.12
CA LYS A 122 10.55 -9.68 11.30
C LYS A 122 11.00 -8.26 10.97
N TYR A 123 10.76 -7.80 9.75
CA TYR A 123 11.18 -6.46 9.33
C TYR A 123 10.56 -5.37 10.20
N GLU A 124 11.39 -4.45 10.67
CA GLU A 124 10.97 -3.18 11.25
C GLU A 124 11.71 -2.03 10.54
N PRO A 125 11.02 -0.88 10.31
CA PRO A 125 11.62 0.26 9.62
C PRO A 125 12.75 0.88 10.46
N TYR A 126 13.56 1.75 9.79
CA TYR A 126 14.59 2.56 10.44
C TYR A 126 15.67 1.75 11.19
N ARG A 127 15.97 0.52 10.73
CA ARG A 127 17.00 -0.37 11.30
C ARG A 127 16.81 -0.71 12.79
N GLN A 128 15.58 -0.71 13.26
CA GLN A 128 15.25 -1.01 14.67
C GLN A 128 15.70 -2.40 15.12
N ASN A 129 15.87 -3.35 14.18
CA ASN A 129 16.34 -4.70 14.47
C ASN A 129 17.88 -4.82 14.61
N GLY A 130 18.61 -3.71 14.45
CA GLY A 130 20.06 -3.65 14.62
C GLY A 130 20.89 -4.18 13.42
N PRO A 131 22.21 -3.96 13.45
CA PRO A 131 23.07 -4.15 12.28
C PRO A 131 23.18 -5.61 11.81
N TRP A 132 23.12 -6.57 12.73
CA TRP A 132 23.17 -7.99 12.38
C TRP A 132 21.93 -8.46 11.60
N TYR A 133 20.77 -7.94 11.97
CA TYR A 133 19.56 -8.19 11.20
C TYR A 133 19.63 -7.55 9.82
N GLU A 134 20.10 -6.32 9.70
CA GLU A 134 20.25 -5.62 8.43
C GLU A 134 21.19 -6.37 7.47
N PHE A 135 22.26 -6.96 7.98
CA PHE A 135 23.13 -7.81 7.18
C PHE A 135 22.37 -9.05 6.65
N LYS A 136 21.66 -9.77 7.53
CA LYS A 136 20.82 -10.91 7.12
C LYS A 136 19.76 -10.51 6.09
N LEU A 137 19.09 -9.38 6.30
CA LEU A 137 18.08 -8.85 5.38
C LEU A 137 18.70 -8.55 4.01
N LYS A 138 19.88 -7.95 3.96
CA LYS A 138 20.58 -7.69 2.69
C LYS A 138 20.85 -8.99 1.92
N VAL A 139 21.29 -10.03 2.60
CA VAL A 139 21.53 -11.36 2.00
C VAL A 139 20.19 -11.98 1.54
N ALA A 140 19.17 -11.99 2.40
CA ALA A 140 17.84 -12.51 2.07
C ALA A 140 17.22 -11.77 0.88
N LYS A 141 17.37 -10.46 0.83
CA LYS A 141 16.92 -9.61 -0.29
C LYS A 141 17.61 -9.99 -1.59
N LYS A 142 18.94 -10.09 -1.59
CA LYS A 142 19.72 -10.43 -2.78
C LYS A 142 19.39 -11.82 -3.33
N LEU A 143 19.16 -12.82 -2.47
CA LEU A 143 18.99 -14.20 -2.89
C LEU A 143 17.55 -14.60 -3.20
N ILE A 144 16.58 -14.06 -2.46
CA ILE A 144 15.18 -14.51 -2.51
C ILE A 144 14.20 -13.38 -2.67
N LEU A 145 14.22 -12.34 -1.79
CA LEU A 145 13.13 -11.37 -1.72
C LEU A 145 13.06 -10.44 -2.95
N SER A 146 14.19 -10.19 -3.63
CA SER A 146 14.20 -9.44 -4.91
C SER A 146 13.33 -10.12 -5.98
N LYS A 147 13.27 -11.46 -5.97
CA LYS A 147 12.45 -12.23 -6.91
C LYS A 147 10.95 -11.97 -6.76
N TRP A 148 10.51 -11.53 -5.58
CA TRP A 148 9.13 -11.10 -5.36
C TRP A 148 8.85 -9.82 -6.13
N LYS A 149 9.78 -8.86 -6.04
CA LYS A 149 9.68 -7.61 -6.80
C LYS A 149 9.75 -7.87 -8.30
N GLU A 150 10.67 -8.74 -8.75
CA GLU A 150 10.79 -9.16 -10.16
C GLU A 150 9.50 -9.80 -10.69
N ALA A 151 8.83 -10.65 -9.88
CA ALA A 151 7.56 -11.28 -10.25
C ALA A 151 6.41 -10.27 -10.43
N LEU A 152 6.54 -9.08 -9.87
CA LEU A 152 5.61 -7.94 -9.97
C LEU A 152 6.15 -6.84 -10.92
N GLY A 153 6.97 -7.18 -11.89
CA GLY A 153 7.49 -6.27 -12.93
C GLY A 153 8.84 -5.66 -12.66
N GLY A 154 9.39 -5.77 -11.44
CA GLY A 154 10.75 -5.36 -11.07
C GLY A 154 10.91 -3.91 -10.61
N ASN A 155 10.03 -3.00 -11.01
CA ASN A 155 10.14 -1.57 -10.69
C ASN A 155 9.29 -1.13 -9.49
N LEU A 156 8.33 -1.94 -9.06
CA LEU A 156 7.36 -1.57 -8.03
C LEU A 156 8.04 -1.17 -6.72
N GLU A 157 7.92 0.08 -6.33
CA GLU A 157 8.53 0.67 -5.14
C GLU A 157 7.53 0.99 -4.03
N LEU A 158 6.31 1.37 -4.44
CA LEU A 158 5.27 1.80 -3.53
C LEU A 158 3.96 1.06 -3.80
N ILE A 159 3.38 0.50 -2.75
CA ILE A 159 2.03 -0.07 -2.76
C ILE A 159 1.21 0.69 -1.73
N CYS A 160 0.12 1.34 -2.17
CA CYS A 160 -0.83 2.01 -1.29
C CYS A 160 -2.00 1.06 -1.00
N SER A 161 -2.18 0.66 0.24
CA SER A 161 -3.30 -0.19 0.68
C SER A 161 -4.34 0.60 1.44
N GLY A 162 -5.60 0.27 1.23
CA GLY A 162 -6.74 0.89 1.92
C GLY A 162 -8.01 0.06 1.79
N SER A 163 -9.13 0.62 2.25
CA SER A 163 -10.47 0.02 2.22
C SER A 163 -10.71 -1.17 3.17
N ALA A 164 -9.68 -1.74 3.78
CA ALA A 164 -9.78 -2.79 4.80
C ALA A 164 -8.48 -2.85 5.60
N PRO A 165 -8.49 -3.41 6.84
CA PRO A 165 -7.29 -3.55 7.66
C PRO A 165 -6.22 -4.42 6.98
N LEU A 166 -4.99 -3.94 6.98
CA LEU A 166 -3.85 -4.65 6.42
C LEU A 166 -3.16 -5.50 7.50
N GLN A 167 -2.88 -6.77 7.21
CA GLN A 167 -2.14 -7.61 8.13
C GLN A 167 -0.68 -7.13 8.25
N PRO A 168 -0.17 -6.85 9.47
CA PRO A 168 1.21 -6.35 9.67
C PRO A 168 2.29 -7.26 9.07
N ARG A 169 2.03 -8.58 8.99
CA ARG A 169 2.97 -9.53 8.36
C ARG A 169 3.20 -9.25 6.88
N LEU A 170 2.15 -8.84 6.15
CA LEU A 170 2.25 -8.49 4.74
C LEU A 170 3.03 -7.20 4.56
N GLN A 171 2.71 -6.19 5.38
CA GLN A 171 3.43 -4.93 5.39
C GLN A 171 4.93 -5.13 5.60
N ARG A 172 5.30 -6.00 6.56
CA ARG A 172 6.71 -6.38 6.82
C ARG A 172 7.38 -7.00 5.61
N VAL A 173 6.82 -8.09 5.10
CA VAL A 173 7.51 -8.89 4.08
C VAL A 173 7.61 -8.18 2.72
N PHE A 174 6.54 -7.45 2.30
CA PHE A 174 6.59 -6.67 1.05
C PHE A 174 7.59 -5.52 1.16
N THR A 175 7.61 -4.80 2.29
CA THR A 175 8.57 -3.72 2.52
C THR A 175 10.00 -4.28 2.60
N ALA A 176 10.21 -5.40 3.28
CA ALA A 176 11.50 -6.11 3.28
C ALA A 176 11.95 -6.53 1.89
N ALA A 177 11.02 -6.90 1.00
CA ALA A 177 11.32 -7.24 -0.39
C ALA A 177 11.66 -6.01 -1.26
N GLY A 178 11.52 -4.80 -0.73
CA GLY A 178 11.83 -3.54 -1.42
C GLY A 178 10.63 -2.93 -2.14
N MET A 179 9.43 -3.34 -1.76
CA MET A 179 8.16 -2.75 -2.18
C MET A 179 7.52 -2.14 -0.94
N THR A 180 7.70 -0.84 -0.75
CA THR A 180 7.17 -0.14 0.43
C THR A 180 5.64 -0.24 0.45
N LEU A 181 5.10 -0.93 1.45
CA LEU A 181 3.66 -1.11 1.59
C LEU A 181 3.13 -0.17 2.66
N VAL A 182 2.43 0.89 2.21
CA VAL A 182 1.81 1.88 3.09
C VAL A 182 0.31 1.61 3.23
N GLU A 183 -0.22 1.95 4.39
CA GLU A 183 -1.65 1.83 4.69
C GLU A 183 -2.24 3.21 4.90
N GLY A 184 -3.44 3.44 4.35
CA GLY A 184 -4.26 4.62 4.57
C GLY A 184 -5.60 4.25 5.19
N TYR A 185 -6.14 5.17 5.99
CA TYR A 185 -7.45 5.04 6.63
C TYR A 185 -8.34 6.22 6.26
N GLY A 186 -9.59 5.92 6.03
CA GLY A 186 -10.63 6.90 5.76
C GLY A 186 -11.93 6.26 5.27
N LEU A 187 -12.92 7.11 5.01
CA LEU A 187 -14.27 6.74 4.59
C LEU A 187 -14.67 7.61 3.39
N THR A 188 -15.74 7.23 2.69
CA THR A 188 -16.28 8.08 1.63
C THR A 188 -16.66 9.47 2.19
N GLU A 189 -17.19 9.51 3.38
CA GLU A 189 -17.60 10.70 4.12
C GLU A 189 -16.42 11.64 4.47
N THR A 190 -15.18 11.16 4.41
CA THR A 190 -13.97 11.95 4.73
C THR A 190 -13.10 12.27 3.51
N SER A 191 -13.56 12.01 2.29
CA SER A 191 -13.04 12.46 0.97
C SER A 191 -11.70 11.90 0.43
N PRO A 192 -11.24 10.65 0.65
CA PRO A 192 -11.57 9.74 1.75
C PRO A 192 -10.57 9.76 2.89
N VAL A 193 -9.32 10.27 2.70
CA VAL A 193 -8.18 10.02 3.58
C VAL A 193 -8.27 10.84 4.85
N ILE A 194 -8.24 10.18 6.00
CA ILE A 194 -8.02 10.79 7.32
C ILE A 194 -6.54 10.72 7.69
N SER A 195 -5.92 9.54 7.48
CA SER A 195 -4.52 9.30 7.80
C SER A 195 -3.86 8.36 6.79
N VAL A 196 -2.56 8.46 6.65
CA VAL A 196 -1.74 7.60 5.81
C VAL A 196 -0.33 7.45 6.36
N CYS A 197 0.24 6.26 6.23
CA CYS A 197 1.64 6.00 6.56
C CYS A 197 2.58 6.78 5.62
N ASP A 198 3.63 7.34 6.20
CA ASP A 198 4.68 8.06 5.47
C ASP A 198 6.07 7.64 5.96
N MET A 199 6.92 7.20 5.05
CA MET A 199 8.29 6.79 5.38
C MET A 199 9.31 7.94 5.40
N ARG A 200 8.95 9.13 4.90
CA ARG A 200 9.90 10.24 4.72
C ARG A 200 10.41 10.83 6.03
N SER A 201 9.58 10.84 7.05
CA SER A 201 9.83 11.60 8.30
C SER A 201 9.92 10.72 9.55
N ASN A 202 10.44 9.49 9.44
CA ASN A 202 10.43 8.50 10.53
C ASN A 202 9.04 8.26 11.15
N ASN A 203 8.00 8.43 10.34
CA ASN A 203 6.60 8.33 10.76
C ASN A 203 5.93 7.02 10.35
N PHE A 204 6.66 6.14 9.67
CA PHE A 204 6.16 4.85 9.27
C PHE A 204 6.28 3.85 10.43
N LYS A 205 5.14 3.35 10.87
CA LYS A 205 5.05 2.30 11.88
C LYS A 205 4.17 1.18 11.36
N ILE A 206 4.71 -0.02 11.32
CA ILE A 206 3.99 -1.21 10.84
C ILE A 206 2.79 -1.51 11.73
N GLY A 207 1.68 -1.90 11.12
CA GLY A 207 0.41 -2.19 11.80
C GLY A 207 -0.35 -0.95 12.25
N THR A 208 -0.04 0.22 11.68
CA THR A 208 -0.79 1.46 11.89
C THR A 208 -1.16 2.10 10.57
N VAL A 209 -2.21 2.91 10.58
CA VAL A 209 -2.69 3.69 9.43
C VAL A 209 -1.97 5.03 9.26
N GLY A 210 -0.89 5.26 10.02
CA GLY A 210 -0.06 6.45 9.92
C GLY A 210 -0.63 7.67 10.64
N LYS A 211 -0.10 8.84 10.26
CA LYS A 211 -0.50 10.13 10.85
C LYS A 211 -1.65 10.77 10.08
N ILE A 212 -2.44 11.55 10.80
CA ILE A 212 -3.50 12.39 10.25
C ILE A 212 -2.89 13.32 9.19
N ILE A 213 -3.59 13.47 8.04
CA ILE A 213 -3.16 14.38 6.97
C ILE A 213 -3.37 15.86 7.36
N ASP A 214 -2.70 16.75 6.65
CA ASP A 214 -2.79 18.18 6.91
C ASP A 214 -4.23 18.70 6.72
N GLY A 215 -4.66 19.60 7.61
CA GLY A 215 -6.01 20.20 7.57
C GLY A 215 -7.11 19.35 8.18
N VAL A 216 -6.83 18.10 8.58
CA VAL A 216 -7.78 17.21 9.24
C VAL A 216 -7.53 17.16 10.74
N GLN A 217 -8.59 17.22 11.53
CA GLN A 217 -8.57 17.05 12.98
C GLN A 217 -9.34 15.79 13.36
N VAL A 218 -8.81 15.03 14.30
CA VAL A 218 -9.43 13.81 14.79
C VAL A 218 -9.51 13.83 16.31
N LYS A 219 -10.65 13.44 16.84
CA LYS A 219 -10.88 13.21 18.26
C LYS A 219 -11.50 11.85 18.47
N ILE A 220 -11.08 11.14 19.49
CA ILE A 220 -11.78 9.92 19.94
C ILE A 220 -12.76 10.34 21.02
N ALA A 221 -14.03 10.03 20.84
CA ALA A 221 -15.07 10.26 21.82
C ALA A 221 -14.98 9.24 22.98
N ASP A 222 -15.69 9.48 24.06
CA ASP A 222 -15.63 8.66 25.28
C ASP A 222 -16.11 7.21 25.04
N ASP A 223 -16.99 7.01 24.07
CA ASP A 223 -17.49 5.71 23.62
C ASP A 223 -16.59 5.01 22.59
N GLY A 224 -15.47 5.65 22.19
CA GLY A 224 -14.51 5.15 21.20
C GLY A 224 -14.81 5.55 19.75
N GLU A 225 -15.86 6.34 19.49
CA GLU A 225 -16.16 6.85 18.15
C GLU A 225 -15.05 7.78 17.65
N ILE A 226 -14.69 7.62 16.36
CA ILE A 226 -13.70 8.49 15.70
C ILE A 226 -14.44 9.69 15.11
N LEU A 227 -14.27 10.84 15.73
CA LEU A 227 -14.79 12.11 15.23
C LEU A 227 -13.75 12.76 14.32
N CYS A 228 -14.17 13.20 13.13
CA CYS A 228 -13.30 13.81 12.14
C CYS A 228 -13.86 15.17 11.68
N LYS A 229 -12.99 16.18 11.57
CA LYS A 229 -13.28 17.49 10.99
C LYS A 229 -12.19 17.83 9.97
N GLY A 230 -12.60 18.17 8.75
CA GLY A 230 -11.73 18.58 7.67
C GLY A 230 -12.33 19.70 6.81
N PRO A 231 -11.62 20.15 5.77
CA PRO A 231 -12.07 21.17 4.82
C PRO A 231 -13.29 20.74 4.04
#